data_5eaf187360aa1d631b09ceca3c46ef7e
#
_entry.id   5eaf187360aa1d631b09ceca3c46ef7e
#
_cell.length_a   1.000
_cell.length_b   1.000
_cell.length_c   1.000
_cell.angle_alpha   90.00
_cell.angle_beta   90.00
_cell.angle_gamma   90.00
#
_symmetry.space_group_name_H-M   'P 1'
#
loop_
_entity.id
_entity.type
_entity.pdbx_description
1 polymer ?
#
loop_
_entity_poly.entity_id
_entity_poly.type
_entity_poly.pdbx_seq_one_letter_code
_entity_poly.pdbx_strand_id
1 'polypeptide(L)'
;MRRSLQAGKLTCFGSLLDEAWQAKKRVSSRISTSRIDMLYQLAREHGALGGKITGAGGGGFLLLYCEQDHREAVRLAMAAEDIYEMTFTFDFQGAQVIVNDPFIDGDERGGSRWTFLPASAVREI
;
A
#
# COMPACT_ATOMS: atom_id res chain seq x y z
N MET A 1 7.91 4.87 -13.11
CA MET A 1 8.08 3.99 -11.93
C MET A 1 8.83 2.69 -12.22
N ARG A 2 8.29 1.73 -13.01
CA ARG A 2 8.95 0.43 -13.26
C ARG A 2 10.41 0.56 -13.71
N ARG A 3 10.69 1.41 -14.71
CA ARG A 3 12.06 1.64 -15.23
C ARG A 3 13.00 2.21 -14.16
N SER A 4 12.51 3.09 -13.28
CA SER A 4 13.30 3.68 -12.19
C SER A 4 13.68 2.62 -11.14
N LEU A 5 12.75 1.74 -10.79
CA LEU A 5 13.01 0.61 -9.88
C LEU A 5 14.02 -0.36 -10.48
N GLN A 6 13.85 -0.75 -11.76
CA GLN A 6 14.77 -1.66 -12.46
C GLN A 6 16.18 -1.07 -12.60
N ALA A 7 16.30 0.24 -12.68
CA ALA A 7 17.57 0.96 -12.77
C ALA A 7 18.17 1.32 -11.40
N GLY A 8 17.53 0.93 -10.29
CA GLY A 8 17.96 1.28 -8.94
C GLY A 8 17.87 2.78 -8.60
N LYS A 9 17.17 3.58 -9.42
CA LYS A 9 17.02 5.03 -9.23
C LYS A 9 15.88 5.33 -8.25
N LEU A 10 16.12 5.09 -6.97
CA LEU A 10 15.08 5.16 -5.94
C LEU A 10 14.63 6.59 -5.63
N THR A 11 15.51 7.58 -5.70
CA THR A 11 15.14 9.01 -5.56
C THR A 11 14.13 9.42 -6.63
N CYS A 12 14.38 9.03 -7.90
CA CYS A 12 13.45 9.24 -8.99
C CYS A 12 12.11 8.50 -8.77
N PHE A 13 12.14 7.32 -8.18
CA PHE A 13 10.95 6.58 -7.82
C PHE A 13 10.10 7.34 -6.78
N GLY A 14 10.74 7.94 -5.74
CA GLY A 14 10.06 8.77 -4.75
C GLY A 14 9.34 9.97 -5.41
N SER A 15 10.00 10.71 -6.28
CA SER A 15 9.39 11.83 -7.02
C SER A 15 8.20 11.40 -7.87
N LEU A 16 8.31 10.26 -8.57
CA LEU A 16 7.21 9.70 -9.36
C LEU A 16 6.03 9.22 -8.51
N LEU A 17 6.26 8.82 -7.26
CA LEU A 17 5.19 8.54 -6.31
C LEU A 17 4.41 9.81 -5.96
N ASP A 18 5.12 10.92 -5.71
CA ASP A 18 4.48 12.21 -5.46
C ASP A 18 3.64 12.67 -6.65
N GLU A 19 4.21 12.68 -7.86
CA GLU A 19 3.48 13.05 -9.08
C GLU A 19 2.20 12.22 -9.25
N ALA A 20 2.30 10.91 -9.05
CA ALA A 20 1.16 10.00 -9.15
C ALA A 20 0.10 10.28 -8.07
N TRP A 21 0.52 10.62 -6.85
CA TRP A 21 -0.39 10.98 -5.77
C TRP A 21 -1.11 12.29 -6.07
N GLN A 22 -0.39 13.33 -6.52
CA GLN A 22 -0.99 14.61 -6.90
C GLN A 22 -1.96 14.44 -8.09
N ALA A 23 -1.62 13.62 -9.07
CA ALA A 23 -2.51 13.30 -10.18
C ALA A 23 -3.79 12.59 -9.70
N LYS A 24 -3.65 11.63 -8.78
CA LYS A 24 -4.78 10.88 -8.21
C LYS A 24 -5.73 11.81 -7.43
N LYS A 25 -5.22 12.74 -6.63
CA LYS A 25 -6.02 13.73 -5.90
C LYS A 25 -6.86 14.62 -6.83
N ARG A 26 -6.35 14.95 -8.02
CA ARG A 26 -7.10 15.74 -9.02
C ARG A 26 -8.29 15.00 -9.63
N VAL A 27 -8.24 13.67 -9.66
CA VAL A 27 -9.31 12.84 -10.26
C VAL A 27 -10.52 12.72 -9.33
N SER A 28 -10.31 12.74 -8.02
CA SER A 28 -11.41 12.57 -7.07
C SER A 28 -11.11 13.23 -5.72
N SER A 29 -12.03 14.08 -5.28
CA SER A 29 -11.97 14.74 -3.97
C SER A 29 -12.16 13.79 -2.78
N ARG A 30 -12.60 12.55 -3.03
CA ARG A 30 -12.82 11.55 -1.98
C ARG A 30 -11.58 10.71 -1.65
N ILE A 31 -10.49 10.88 -2.39
CA ILE A 31 -9.27 10.07 -2.24
C ILE A 31 -8.42 10.56 -1.06
N SER A 32 -8.48 11.84 -0.76
CA SER A 32 -7.74 12.45 0.35
C SER A 32 -8.70 13.20 1.27
N THR A 33 -8.29 13.34 2.53
CA THR A 33 -8.94 14.18 3.53
C THR A 33 -7.96 15.26 3.98
N SER A 34 -8.45 16.33 4.61
CA SER A 34 -7.58 17.38 5.17
C SER A 34 -6.51 16.81 6.11
N ARG A 35 -6.85 15.77 6.88
CA ARG A 35 -5.92 15.08 7.77
C ARG A 35 -4.83 14.33 6.98
N ILE A 36 -5.20 13.62 5.92
CA ILE A 36 -4.25 12.93 5.04
C ILE A 36 -3.32 13.94 4.36
N ASP A 37 -3.86 15.04 3.87
CA ASP A 37 -3.06 16.08 3.20
C ASP A 37 -2.08 16.74 4.17
N MET A 38 -2.49 17.02 5.40
CA MET A 38 -1.63 17.56 6.45
C MET A 38 -0.50 16.59 6.81
N LEU A 39 -0.80 15.32 7.04
CA LEU A 39 0.20 14.29 7.35
C LEU A 39 1.17 14.08 6.18
N TYR A 40 0.65 14.09 4.95
CA TYR A 40 1.49 13.99 3.76
C TYR A 40 2.47 15.16 3.64
N GLN A 41 1.97 16.38 3.85
CA GLN A 41 2.79 17.58 3.81
C GLN A 41 3.85 17.57 4.92
N LEU A 42 3.48 17.20 6.13
CA LEU A 42 4.40 17.04 7.25
C LEU A 42 5.54 16.06 6.92
N ALA A 43 5.21 14.92 6.32
CA ALA A 43 6.22 13.95 5.87
C ALA A 43 7.16 14.56 4.82
N ARG A 44 6.64 15.33 3.87
CA ARG A 44 7.42 16.02 2.83
C ARG A 44 8.41 17.03 3.44
N GLU A 45 7.98 17.80 4.41
CA GLU A 45 8.81 18.79 5.11
C GLU A 45 9.97 18.15 5.88
N HIS A 46 9.79 16.89 6.33
CA HIS A 46 10.82 16.13 7.05
C HIS A 46 11.65 15.20 6.15
N GLY A 47 11.49 15.31 4.81
CA GLY A 47 12.38 14.66 3.85
C GLY A 47 11.79 13.45 3.11
N ALA A 48 10.49 13.19 3.23
CA ALA A 48 9.86 12.21 2.36
C ALA A 48 9.85 12.74 0.91
N LEU A 49 10.29 11.92 -0.04
CA LEU A 49 10.36 12.27 -1.47
C LEU A 49 9.03 12.04 -2.20
N GLY A 50 8.13 11.29 -1.59
CA GLY A 50 6.81 11.02 -2.12
C GLY A 50 6.13 9.89 -1.41
N GLY A 51 4.87 9.64 -1.77
CA GLY A 51 4.08 8.60 -1.14
C GLY A 51 2.68 8.53 -1.72
N LYS A 52 1.87 7.67 -1.14
CA LYS A 52 0.47 7.51 -1.52
C LYS A 52 -0.32 6.85 -0.40
N ILE A 53 -1.63 7.02 -0.40
CA ILE A 53 -2.52 6.16 0.39
C ILE A 53 -2.69 4.81 -0.31
N THR A 54 -2.55 3.74 0.44
CA THR A 54 -2.87 2.37 0.06
C THR A 54 -4.20 1.96 0.70
N GLY A 55 -5.09 1.38 -0.08
CA GLY A 55 -6.46 1.05 0.33
C GLY A 55 -7.52 1.71 -0.55
N ALA A 56 -8.77 1.63 -0.14
CA ALA A 56 -9.93 2.08 -0.92
C ALA A 56 -10.07 3.62 -1.05
N GLY A 57 -9.24 4.40 -0.35
CA GLY A 57 -9.34 5.86 -0.26
C GLY A 57 -10.12 6.34 0.96
N GLY A 58 -9.85 7.57 1.40
CA GLY A 58 -10.44 8.14 2.63
C GLY A 58 -9.86 7.60 3.94
N GLY A 59 -8.95 6.63 3.86
CA GLY A 59 -8.25 5.99 4.98
C GLY A 59 -7.36 4.86 4.50
N GLY A 60 -6.72 4.14 5.42
CA GLY A 60 -5.77 3.06 5.15
C GLY A 60 -4.34 3.42 5.56
N PHE A 61 -3.35 2.88 4.87
CA PHE A 61 -1.95 3.13 5.18
C PHE A 61 -1.36 4.23 4.29
N LEU A 62 -0.61 5.14 4.90
CA LEU A 62 0.19 6.12 4.18
C LEU A 62 1.57 5.49 3.89
N LEU A 63 1.78 5.08 2.64
CA LEU A 63 3.08 4.63 2.17
C LEU A 63 3.91 5.85 1.79
N LEU A 64 5.06 6.02 2.45
CA LEU A 64 6.02 7.08 2.19
C LEU A 64 7.34 6.51 1.68
N TYR A 65 7.99 7.22 0.79
CA TYR A 65 9.37 6.95 0.41
C TYR A 65 10.26 8.12 0.86
N CYS A 66 11.27 7.81 1.63
CA CYS A 66 12.34 8.74 2.02
C CYS A 66 13.70 8.05 1.91
N GLU A 67 14.75 8.85 1.77
CA GLU A 67 16.11 8.34 1.87
C GLU A 67 16.44 7.99 3.33
N GLN A 68 17.41 7.14 3.53
CA GLN A 68 17.73 6.59 4.84
C GLN A 68 18.03 7.68 5.88
N ASP A 69 18.71 8.73 5.47
CA ASP A 69 19.12 9.84 6.36
C ASP A 69 17.92 10.66 6.89
N HIS A 70 16.82 10.65 6.18
CA HIS A 70 15.61 11.37 6.55
C HIS A 70 14.55 10.50 7.25
N ARG A 71 14.77 9.19 7.29
CA ARG A 71 13.76 8.23 7.79
C ARG A 71 13.39 8.49 9.25
N GLU A 72 14.38 8.78 10.10
CA GLU A 72 14.15 9.06 11.51
C GLU A 72 13.38 10.36 11.72
N ALA A 73 13.71 11.42 10.98
CA ALA A 73 13.00 12.69 11.05
C ALA A 73 11.52 12.55 10.66
N VAL A 74 11.24 11.82 9.58
CA VAL A 74 9.87 11.52 9.15
C VAL A 74 9.12 10.72 10.22
N ARG A 75 9.77 9.70 10.80
CA ARG A 75 9.17 8.84 11.81
C ARG A 75 8.79 9.62 13.07
N LEU A 76 9.69 10.48 13.57
CA LEU A 76 9.44 11.32 14.74
C LEU A 76 8.32 12.33 14.48
N ALA A 77 8.30 12.96 13.31
CA ALA A 77 7.25 13.89 12.94
C ALA A 77 5.87 13.20 12.87
N MET A 78 5.81 11.99 12.30
CA MET A 78 4.58 11.22 12.25
C MET A 78 4.13 10.77 13.65
N ALA A 79 5.05 10.33 14.50
CA ALA A 79 4.75 9.91 15.87
C ALA A 79 4.17 11.05 16.72
N ALA A 80 4.60 12.30 16.49
CA ALA A 80 4.01 13.48 17.14
C ALA A 80 2.54 13.71 16.78
N GLU A 81 2.07 13.13 15.69
CA GLU A 81 0.69 13.15 15.21
C GLU A 81 -0.06 11.82 15.46
N ASP A 82 0.46 10.99 16.38
CA ASP A 82 -0.07 9.66 16.74
C ASP A 82 -0.11 8.68 15.56
N ILE A 83 0.78 8.86 14.57
CA ILE A 83 0.94 7.95 13.43
C ILE A 83 2.23 7.16 13.60
N TYR A 84 2.10 5.85 13.66
CA TYR A 84 3.22 4.93 13.91
C TYR A 84 3.56 4.09 12.68
N GLU A 85 4.86 3.81 12.54
CA GLU A 85 5.36 2.96 11.46
C GLU A 85 4.87 1.52 11.65
N MET A 86 4.34 0.95 10.57
CA MET A 86 4.05 -0.47 10.48
C MET A 86 5.13 -1.16 9.66
N THR A 87 5.72 -2.21 10.20
CA THR A 87 6.68 -3.04 9.47
C THR A 87 5.96 -3.90 8.43
N PHE A 88 6.55 -4.03 7.25
CA PHE A 88 6.06 -4.90 6.20
C PHE A 88 7.23 -5.50 5.41
N THR A 89 6.96 -6.58 4.71
CA THR A 89 7.90 -7.20 3.77
C THR A 89 7.30 -7.25 2.38
N PHE A 90 8.16 -7.27 1.36
CA PHE A 90 7.71 -7.47 0.00
C PHE A 90 7.51 -8.96 -0.28
N ASP A 91 6.35 -9.31 -0.84
CA ASP A 91 6.11 -10.61 -1.42
C ASP A 91 6.48 -10.58 -2.90
N PHE A 92 7.41 -11.45 -3.31
CA PHE A 92 7.90 -11.57 -4.68
C PHE A 92 7.23 -12.71 -5.46
N GLN A 93 6.36 -13.48 -4.84
CA GLN A 93 5.66 -14.58 -5.49
C GLN A 93 4.49 -14.10 -6.36
N GLY A 94 4.02 -12.87 -6.10
CA GLY A 94 2.91 -12.26 -6.85
C GLY A 94 1.55 -12.88 -6.50
N ALA A 95 0.60 -12.75 -7.40
CA ALA A 95 -0.73 -13.30 -7.20
C ALA A 95 -0.69 -14.83 -7.34
N GLN A 96 -1.13 -15.52 -6.29
CA GLN A 96 -1.26 -16.98 -6.28
C GLN A 96 -2.74 -17.35 -6.23
N VAL A 97 -3.13 -18.33 -7.06
CA VAL A 97 -4.43 -18.96 -6.95
C VAL A 97 -4.29 -20.16 -6.02
N ILE A 98 -4.83 -20.03 -4.81
CA ILE A 98 -4.91 -21.13 -3.86
C ILE A 98 -6.28 -21.78 -4.08
N VAL A 99 -6.31 -22.89 -4.81
CA VAL A 99 -7.46 -23.77 -4.89
C VAL A 99 -7.27 -24.85 -3.83
N ASN A 100 -7.95 -24.72 -2.71
CA ASN A 100 -8.05 -25.77 -1.73
C ASN A 100 -9.46 -26.38 -1.87
N ASP A 101 -9.62 -27.28 -2.83
CA ASP A 101 -10.85 -28.07 -2.96
C ASP A 101 -10.55 -29.47 -2.42
N PRO A 102 -11.01 -29.81 -1.20
CA PRO A 102 -10.84 -31.12 -0.60
C PRO A 102 -11.66 -32.22 -1.33
N PHE A 103 -12.41 -31.86 -2.38
CA PHE A 103 -13.32 -32.75 -3.11
C PHE A 103 -12.95 -32.95 -4.58
N ILE A 104 -11.74 -32.60 -5.03
CA ILE A 104 -11.21 -33.04 -6.31
C ILE A 104 -10.63 -34.45 -6.14
N ASP A 105 -11.43 -35.38 -5.64
CA ASP A 105 -11.24 -36.83 -5.84
C ASP A 105 -12.45 -37.36 -6.62
N GLY A 106 -12.21 -37.50 -7.90
CA GLY A 106 -12.70 -38.56 -8.75
C GLY A 106 -14.20 -38.87 -8.76
N ASP A 107 -15.11 -37.90 -8.87
CA ASP A 107 -16.45 -38.25 -9.37
C ASP A 107 -16.72 -37.52 -10.70
N GLU A 108 -16.78 -38.29 -11.75
CA GLU A 108 -17.00 -37.91 -13.15
C GLU A 108 -18.41 -37.35 -13.43
N ARG A 109 -19.09 -36.73 -12.46
CA ARG A 109 -20.40 -36.12 -12.66
C ARG A 109 -20.38 -34.63 -12.39
N GLY A 110 -20.16 -33.90 -13.48
CA GLY A 110 -20.09 -32.48 -13.64
C GLY A 110 -20.98 -31.64 -12.74
N GLY A 111 -20.36 -30.89 -11.87
CA GLY A 111 -20.99 -29.83 -11.09
C GLY A 111 -19.92 -29.07 -10.31
N SER A 112 -19.37 -28.02 -10.91
CA SER A 112 -18.50 -27.08 -10.21
C SER A 112 -19.27 -26.37 -9.09
N ARG A 113 -19.10 -26.83 -7.86
CA ARG A 113 -19.68 -26.19 -6.70
C ARG A 113 -18.65 -25.25 -6.09
N TRP A 114 -18.74 -23.97 -6.44
CA TRP A 114 -17.96 -22.93 -5.81
C TRP A 114 -18.51 -22.67 -4.40
N THR A 115 -17.70 -22.93 -3.39
CA THR A 115 -18.05 -22.60 -2.00
C THR A 115 -17.23 -21.37 -1.60
N PHE A 116 -17.88 -20.25 -1.44
CA PHE A 116 -17.27 -19.04 -0.88
C PHE A 116 -17.20 -19.19 0.64
N LEU A 117 -16.00 -19.04 1.21
CA LEU A 117 -15.86 -18.91 2.65
C LEU A 117 -16.31 -17.50 3.08
N PRO A 118 -17.08 -17.37 4.16
CA PRO A 118 -17.49 -16.06 4.68
C PRO A 118 -16.26 -15.27 5.14
N ALA A 119 -16.29 -13.96 4.97
CA ALA A 119 -15.20 -13.03 5.33
C ALA A 119 -14.75 -13.12 6.81
N SER A 120 -15.56 -13.72 7.67
CA SER A 120 -15.25 -13.98 9.09
C SER A 120 -14.22 -15.11 9.32
N ALA A 121 -13.81 -15.84 8.27
CA ALA A 121 -12.81 -16.91 8.37
C ALA A 121 -11.37 -16.44 8.17
N VAL A 122 -11.16 -15.20 7.75
CA VAL A 122 -9.83 -14.59 7.66
C VAL A 122 -9.48 -14.04 9.04
N ARG A 123 -8.79 -14.84 9.84
CA ARG A 123 -8.18 -14.36 11.08
C ARG A 123 -6.95 -13.53 10.70
N GLU A 124 -6.89 -12.32 11.25
CA GLU A 124 -5.69 -11.50 11.29
C GLU A 124 -4.52 -12.33 11.84
N ILE A 125 -3.44 -12.42 11.08
CA ILE A 125 -2.15 -12.93 11.55
C ILE A 125 -1.26 -11.71 11.80
#